data_11faeef0a7448cd628e7cb90ab9b3aab
#
_entry.id   11faeef0a7448cd628e7cb90ab9b3aab
#
_cell.length_a   1.000
_cell.length_b   1.000
_cell.length_c   1.000
_cell.angle_alpha   90.00
_cell.angle_beta   90.00
_cell.angle_gamma   90.00
#
_symmetry.space_group_name_H-M   'P 1'
#
loop_
_entity.id
_entity.type
_entity.pdbx_description
1 polymer ?
#
loop_
_entity_poly.entity_id
_entity_poly.type
_entity_poly.pdbx_seq_one_letter_code
_entity_poly.pdbx_strand_id
1 'polypeptide(L)'
;FLVNAPVQTDKTADSIKEIINEYENYLGKNPITTEELTKAKNSRILRLPGQYETIGALLGGISNIVKYERDYDYLNKLSESLDKPTLEEIRETAIKYIRPDQWTWLIVGDVKEIQEKIEALDIGEVIVLD
;
A
#
# COMPACT_ATOMS: atom_id res chain seq x y z
N PHE A 1 0.88 5.91 1.74
CA PHE A 1 0.14 4.65 1.65
C PHE A 1 -1.04 4.84 0.72
N LEU A 2 -1.20 3.99 -0.28
CA LEU A 2 -2.24 4.08 -1.30
C LEU A 2 -2.80 2.69 -1.58
N VAL A 3 -4.12 2.56 -1.56
CA VAL A 3 -4.85 1.39 -2.07
C VAL A 3 -5.59 1.82 -3.34
N ASN A 4 -5.48 1.04 -4.39
CA ASN A 4 -6.21 1.25 -5.64
C ASN A 4 -6.92 -0.06 -5.99
N ALA A 5 -8.24 -0.01 -6.07
CA ALA A 5 -9.09 -1.17 -6.31
C ALA A 5 -10.12 -0.86 -7.40
N PRO A 6 -9.87 -1.23 -8.65
CA PRO A 6 -10.89 -1.16 -9.70
C PRO A 6 -11.96 -2.23 -9.43
N VAL A 7 -13.20 -1.78 -9.25
CA VAL A 7 -14.34 -2.63 -8.91
C VAL A 7 -15.55 -2.32 -9.79
N GLN A 8 -16.51 -3.24 -9.83
CA GLN A 8 -17.79 -2.99 -10.50
C GLN A 8 -18.58 -1.94 -9.71
N THR A 9 -19.35 -1.10 -10.42
CA THR A 9 -20.12 0.00 -9.82
C THR A 9 -21.03 -0.46 -8.68
N ASP A 10 -21.75 -1.57 -8.87
CA ASP A 10 -22.66 -2.13 -7.87
C ASP A 10 -21.94 -2.75 -6.64
N LYS A 11 -20.64 -2.97 -6.72
CA LYS A 11 -19.78 -3.53 -5.68
C LYS A 11 -18.93 -2.50 -4.92
N THR A 12 -19.05 -1.22 -5.28
CA THR A 12 -18.21 -0.17 -4.70
C THR A 12 -18.30 -0.12 -3.17
N ALA A 13 -19.49 -0.05 -2.61
CA ALA A 13 -19.68 0.01 -1.16
C ALA A 13 -19.25 -1.28 -0.45
N ASP A 14 -19.53 -2.44 -1.03
CA ASP A 14 -19.09 -3.74 -0.48
C ASP A 14 -17.56 -3.82 -0.46
N SER A 15 -16.90 -3.35 -1.52
CA SER A 15 -15.43 -3.36 -1.61
C SER A 15 -14.79 -2.42 -0.59
N ILE A 16 -15.39 -1.27 -0.30
CA ILE A 16 -14.91 -0.36 0.74
C ILE A 16 -14.98 -1.05 2.11
N LYS A 17 -16.11 -1.69 2.44
CA LYS A 17 -16.25 -2.46 3.69
C LYS A 17 -15.20 -3.54 3.81
N GLU A 18 -14.96 -4.28 2.73
CA GLU A 18 -13.99 -5.37 2.72
C GLU A 18 -12.56 -4.84 2.92
N ILE A 19 -12.19 -3.73 2.26
CA ILE A 19 -10.90 -3.09 2.46
C ILE A 19 -10.71 -2.67 3.92
N ILE A 20 -11.71 -2.06 4.55
CA ILE A 20 -11.65 -1.67 5.95
C ILE A 20 -11.47 -2.92 6.84
N ASN A 21 -12.30 -3.94 6.66
CA ASN A 21 -12.22 -5.18 7.42
C ASN A 21 -10.86 -5.88 7.30
N GLU A 22 -10.30 -5.96 6.11
CA GLU A 22 -8.98 -6.58 5.87
C GLU A 22 -7.89 -5.84 6.63
N TYR A 23 -7.90 -4.49 6.62
CA TYR A 23 -6.91 -3.73 7.35
C TYR A 23 -7.09 -3.78 8.87
N GLU A 24 -8.32 -3.76 9.36
CA GLU A 24 -8.59 -3.95 10.79
C GLU A 24 -8.15 -5.34 11.27
N ASN A 25 -8.41 -6.37 10.47
CA ASN A 25 -7.94 -7.72 10.76
C ASN A 25 -6.41 -7.80 10.75
N TYR A 26 -5.76 -7.20 9.74
CA TYR A 26 -4.30 -7.15 9.63
C TYR A 26 -3.64 -6.45 10.81
N LEU A 27 -4.23 -5.35 11.28
CA LEU A 27 -3.73 -4.60 12.43
C LEU A 27 -4.03 -5.27 13.78
N GLY A 28 -5.00 -6.17 13.83
CA GLY A 28 -5.49 -6.79 15.05
C GLY A 28 -5.42 -8.32 15.07
N LYS A 29 -6.46 -8.97 14.58
CA LYS A 29 -6.65 -10.41 14.75
C LYS A 29 -5.73 -11.29 13.91
N ASN A 30 -5.40 -10.83 12.69
CA ASN A 30 -4.65 -11.59 11.69
C ASN A 30 -3.45 -10.78 11.20
N PRO A 31 -2.48 -10.42 12.06
CA PRO A 31 -1.30 -9.68 11.64
C PRO A 31 -0.42 -10.55 10.74
N ILE A 32 0.48 -9.88 10.00
CA ILE A 32 1.45 -10.56 9.14
C ILE A 32 2.15 -11.71 9.86
N THR A 33 2.27 -12.84 9.19
CA THR A 33 2.97 -14.03 9.67
C THR A 33 4.45 -14.03 9.25
N THR A 34 5.25 -14.87 9.89
CA THR A 34 6.66 -15.07 9.50
C THR A 34 6.79 -15.57 8.06
N GLU A 35 5.89 -16.46 7.64
CA GLU A 35 5.89 -17.00 6.28
C GLU A 35 5.59 -15.90 5.24
N GLU A 36 4.59 -15.07 5.48
CA GLU A 36 4.23 -13.95 4.61
C GLU A 36 5.35 -12.92 4.53
N LEU A 37 5.97 -12.58 5.65
CA LEU A 37 7.13 -11.68 5.68
C LEU A 37 8.29 -12.25 4.87
N THR A 38 8.62 -13.52 5.05
CA THR A 38 9.68 -14.20 4.30
C THR A 38 9.38 -14.20 2.81
N LYS A 39 8.15 -14.51 2.41
CA LYS A 39 7.70 -14.48 1.01
C LYS A 39 7.80 -13.07 0.43
N ALA A 40 7.40 -12.04 1.18
CA ALA A 40 7.46 -10.65 0.74
C ALA A 40 8.90 -10.18 0.53
N LYS A 41 9.81 -10.48 1.48
CA LYS A 41 11.24 -10.19 1.38
C LYS A 41 11.86 -10.87 0.16
N ASN A 42 11.70 -12.17 0.05
CA ASN A 42 12.23 -12.95 -1.07
C ASN A 42 11.71 -12.42 -2.42
N SER A 43 10.42 -12.16 -2.53
CA SER A 43 9.84 -11.61 -3.76
C SER A 43 10.45 -10.27 -4.15
N ARG A 44 10.76 -9.40 -3.21
CA ARG A 44 11.38 -8.10 -3.49
C ARG A 44 12.86 -8.24 -3.82
N ILE A 45 13.61 -8.99 -3.03
CA ILE A 45 15.06 -9.19 -3.21
C ILE A 45 15.35 -9.87 -4.55
N LEU A 46 14.63 -10.94 -4.89
CA LEU A 46 14.82 -11.67 -6.13
C LEU A 46 14.48 -10.86 -7.40
N ARG A 47 13.67 -9.81 -7.27
CA ARG A 47 13.36 -8.90 -8.39
C ARG A 47 14.41 -7.81 -8.61
N LEU A 48 15.27 -7.54 -7.62
CA LEU A 48 16.24 -6.44 -7.72
C LEU A 48 17.17 -6.53 -8.95
N PRO A 49 17.75 -7.69 -9.30
CA PRO A 49 18.61 -7.77 -10.48
C PRO A 49 17.90 -7.33 -11.76
N GLY A 50 16.70 -7.83 -12.02
CA GLY A 50 15.92 -7.49 -13.21
C GLY A 50 15.34 -6.06 -13.21
N GLN A 51 15.26 -5.44 -12.04
CA GLN A 51 14.66 -4.11 -11.92
C GLN A 51 15.52 -3.00 -12.55
N TYR A 52 16.82 -3.21 -12.71
CA TYR A 52 17.79 -2.23 -13.23
C TYR A 52 18.46 -2.65 -14.53
N GLU A 53 17.87 -3.58 -15.28
CA GLU A 53 18.43 -4.07 -16.54
C GLU A 53 18.32 -3.08 -17.71
N THR A 54 17.41 -2.10 -17.63
CA THR A 54 17.24 -1.10 -18.69
C THR A 54 17.87 0.23 -18.30
N ILE A 55 18.35 0.99 -19.31
CA ILE A 55 18.90 2.33 -19.10
C ILE A 55 17.89 3.25 -18.40
N GLY A 56 16.63 3.19 -18.79
CA GLY A 56 15.56 3.99 -18.18
C GLY A 56 15.34 3.65 -16.70
N ALA A 57 15.35 2.37 -16.35
CA ALA A 57 15.20 1.93 -14.96
C ALA A 57 16.43 2.32 -14.12
N LEU A 58 17.63 2.19 -14.68
CA LEU A 58 18.86 2.64 -14.01
C LEU A 58 18.85 4.16 -13.78
N LEU A 59 18.49 4.94 -14.79
CA LEU A 59 18.35 6.39 -14.67
C LEU A 59 17.31 6.76 -13.60
N GLY A 60 16.18 6.08 -13.55
CA GLY A 60 15.17 6.25 -12.51
C GLY A 60 15.72 5.96 -11.10
N GLY A 61 16.52 4.91 -10.95
CA GLY A 61 17.23 4.59 -9.70
C GLY A 61 18.17 5.70 -9.26
N ILE A 62 19.00 6.19 -10.17
CA ILE A 62 19.93 7.30 -9.90
C ILE A 62 19.19 8.60 -9.58
N SER A 63 18.14 8.92 -10.34
CA SER A 63 17.30 10.09 -10.07
C SER A 63 16.67 10.05 -8.68
N ASN A 64 16.25 8.86 -8.19
CA ASN A 64 15.73 8.69 -6.85
C ASN A 64 16.80 8.89 -5.77
N ILE A 65 18.06 8.47 -6.02
CA ILE A 65 19.18 8.75 -5.11
C ILE A 65 19.35 10.26 -4.94
N VAL A 66 19.40 11.00 -6.05
CA VAL A 66 19.57 12.46 -6.04
C VAL A 66 18.36 13.14 -5.40
N LYS A 67 17.13 12.78 -5.81
CA LYS A 67 15.89 13.41 -5.32
C LYS A 67 15.68 13.29 -3.82
N TYR A 68 16.08 12.15 -3.25
CA TYR A 68 15.87 11.85 -1.84
C TYR A 68 17.15 11.91 -1.02
N GLU A 69 18.23 12.51 -1.58
CA GLU A 69 19.52 12.69 -0.91
C GLU A 69 20.06 11.42 -0.26
N ARG A 70 19.94 10.29 -0.99
CA ARG A 70 20.39 8.98 -0.50
C ARG A 70 21.88 8.78 -0.74
N ASP A 71 22.49 7.88 0.02
CA ASP A 71 23.89 7.50 -0.21
C ASP A 71 24.09 6.92 -1.61
N TYR A 72 25.24 7.15 -2.22
CA TYR A 72 25.57 6.64 -3.56
C TYR A 72 25.57 5.11 -3.65
N ASP A 73 25.79 4.41 -2.54
CA ASP A 73 25.75 2.95 -2.45
C ASP A 73 24.38 2.39 -2.05
N TYR A 74 23.34 3.24 -2.03
CA TYR A 74 21.98 2.87 -1.64
C TYR A 74 21.47 1.64 -2.39
N LEU A 75 21.66 1.58 -3.73
CA LEU A 75 21.20 0.45 -4.53
C LEU A 75 21.94 -0.85 -4.17
N ASN A 76 23.22 -0.77 -3.86
CA ASN A 76 24.02 -1.93 -3.45
C ASN A 76 23.56 -2.47 -2.09
N LYS A 77 23.14 -1.59 -1.18
CA LYS A 77 22.65 -1.95 0.16
C LYS A 77 21.17 -2.32 0.21
N LEU A 78 20.46 -2.13 -0.90
CA LEU A 78 19.00 -2.27 -0.92
C LEU A 78 18.55 -3.69 -0.54
N SER A 79 19.22 -4.72 -1.04
CA SER A 79 18.91 -6.11 -0.72
C SER A 79 19.04 -6.37 0.79
N GLU A 80 20.14 -5.94 1.39
CA GLU A 80 20.38 -6.06 2.84
C GLU A 80 19.35 -5.27 3.65
N SER A 81 19.01 -4.06 3.21
CA SER A 81 18.01 -3.22 3.87
C SER A 81 16.60 -3.82 3.82
N LEU A 82 16.27 -4.55 2.75
CA LEU A 82 14.99 -5.26 2.63
C LEU A 82 14.93 -6.53 3.50
N ASP A 83 16.09 -7.14 3.79
CA ASP A 83 16.15 -8.35 4.60
C ASP A 83 16.17 -8.07 6.12
N LYS A 84 16.67 -6.91 6.54
CA LYS A 84 16.83 -6.53 7.95
C LYS A 84 15.54 -6.53 8.78
N PRO A 85 14.39 -5.97 8.32
CA PRO A 85 13.26 -5.78 9.20
C PRO A 85 12.75 -7.08 9.81
N THR A 86 12.57 -7.08 11.11
CA THR A 86 11.97 -8.19 11.86
C THR A 86 10.45 -8.20 11.73
N LEU A 87 9.83 -9.31 12.10
CA LEU A 87 8.36 -9.43 12.12
C LEU A 87 7.73 -8.40 13.06
N GLU A 88 8.36 -8.17 14.21
CA GLU A 88 7.85 -7.20 15.19
C GLU A 88 7.94 -5.77 14.68
N GLU A 89 9.09 -5.37 14.11
CA GLU A 89 9.25 -4.05 13.50
C GLU A 89 8.23 -3.77 12.38
N ILE A 90 7.89 -4.79 11.58
CA ILE A 90 6.87 -4.66 10.54
C ILE A 90 5.47 -4.46 11.15
N ARG A 91 5.12 -5.22 12.21
CA ARG A 91 3.85 -5.07 12.93
C ARG A 91 3.72 -3.71 13.58
N GLU A 92 4.74 -3.26 14.31
CA GLU A 92 4.76 -1.94 14.93
C GLU A 92 4.65 -0.82 13.87
N THR A 93 5.36 -0.97 12.76
CA THR A 93 5.30 -0.02 11.65
C THR A 93 3.91 0.00 11.02
N ALA A 94 3.27 -1.15 10.84
CA ALA A 94 1.91 -1.23 10.33
C ALA A 94 0.93 -0.49 11.25
N ILE A 95 0.94 -0.76 12.54
CA ILE A 95 0.09 -0.08 13.54
C ILE A 95 0.33 1.44 13.54
N LYS A 96 1.59 1.87 13.38
CA LYS A 96 1.94 3.29 13.39
C LYS A 96 1.44 4.05 12.16
N TYR A 97 1.51 3.44 10.98
CA TYR A 97 1.30 4.14 9.72
C TYR A 97 0.01 3.78 8.99
N ILE A 98 -0.56 2.62 9.24
CA ILE A 98 -1.87 2.24 8.69
C ILE A 98 -2.93 2.69 9.67
N ARG A 99 -3.65 3.74 9.32
CA ARG A 99 -4.64 4.40 10.19
C ARG A 99 -5.97 4.50 9.46
N PRO A 100 -6.81 3.46 9.53
CA PRO A 100 -8.10 3.42 8.82
C PRO A 100 -9.02 4.59 9.17
N ASP A 101 -8.93 5.10 10.42
CA ASP A 101 -9.66 6.25 10.93
C ASP A 101 -9.28 7.59 10.28
N GLN A 102 -8.18 7.63 9.50
CA GLN A 102 -7.65 8.84 8.86
C GLN A 102 -7.55 8.73 7.34
N TRP A 103 -8.24 7.79 6.75
CA TRP A 103 -8.19 7.61 5.30
C TRP A 103 -9.04 8.63 4.57
N THR A 104 -8.56 9.05 3.41
CA THR A 104 -9.32 9.79 2.42
C THR A 104 -9.69 8.83 1.30
N TRP A 105 -10.98 8.72 1.01
CA TRP A 105 -11.50 7.91 -0.06
C TRP A 105 -11.72 8.76 -1.31
N LEU A 106 -11.09 8.40 -2.41
CA LEU A 106 -11.37 8.97 -3.74
C LEU A 106 -12.08 7.91 -4.56
N ILE A 107 -13.34 8.16 -4.91
CA ILE A 107 -14.18 7.20 -5.61
C ILE A 107 -14.59 7.83 -6.94
N VAL A 108 -14.35 7.07 -8.02
CA VAL A 108 -14.73 7.49 -9.38
C VAL A 108 -15.77 6.51 -9.90
N GLY A 109 -16.97 7.01 -10.24
CA GLY A 109 -18.08 6.17 -10.73
C GLY A 109 -19.35 6.95 -11.00
N ASP A 110 -20.43 6.27 -11.32
CA ASP A 110 -21.74 6.90 -11.48
C ASP A 110 -22.31 7.28 -10.11
N VAL A 111 -22.29 8.58 -9.83
CA VAL A 111 -22.76 9.16 -8.55
C VAL A 111 -24.17 8.71 -8.20
N LYS A 112 -25.06 8.65 -9.20
CA LYS A 112 -26.47 8.27 -8.98
C LYS A 112 -26.66 6.84 -8.47
N GLU A 113 -25.73 5.96 -8.80
CA GLU A 113 -25.79 4.55 -8.42
C GLU A 113 -25.06 4.24 -7.11
N ILE A 114 -24.04 5.04 -6.76
CA ILE A 114 -23.14 4.71 -5.66
C ILE A 114 -23.29 5.61 -4.43
N GLN A 115 -23.72 6.87 -4.59
CA GLN A 115 -23.69 7.87 -3.51
C GLN A 115 -24.45 7.41 -2.27
N GLU A 116 -25.73 7.04 -2.39
CA GLU A 116 -26.55 6.61 -1.24
C GLU A 116 -25.91 5.43 -0.48
N LYS A 117 -25.34 4.48 -1.24
CA LYS A 117 -24.70 3.30 -0.64
C LYS A 117 -23.41 3.65 0.09
N ILE A 118 -22.66 4.66 -0.39
CA ILE A 118 -21.44 5.13 0.26
C ILE A 118 -21.78 5.95 1.51
N GLU A 119 -22.76 6.85 1.43
CA GLU A 119 -23.24 7.60 2.59
C GLU A 119 -23.72 6.67 3.71
N ALA A 120 -24.39 5.57 3.37
CA ALA A 120 -24.83 4.55 4.31
C ALA A 120 -23.70 3.78 5.02
N LEU A 121 -22.44 3.93 4.57
CA LEU A 121 -21.28 3.34 5.27
C LEU A 121 -20.88 4.13 6.52
N ASP A 122 -21.27 5.38 6.62
CA ASP A 122 -20.93 6.29 7.73
C ASP A 122 -19.41 6.36 8.02
N ILE A 123 -18.61 6.40 6.96
CA ILE A 123 -17.13 6.39 7.04
C ILE A 123 -16.52 7.78 6.90
N GLY A 124 -17.34 8.82 6.76
CA GLY A 124 -16.92 10.21 6.64
C GLY A 124 -17.88 11.06 5.82
N GLU A 125 -17.55 12.33 5.67
CA GLU A 125 -18.30 13.28 4.84
C GLU A 125 -18.11 12.96 3.37
N VAL A 126 -19.23 12.86 2.62
CA VAL A 126 -19.21 12.62 1.17
C VAL A 126 -19.31 13.95 0.42
N ILE A 127 -18.28 14.26 -0.36
CA ILE A 127 -18.21 15.46 -1.20
C ILE A 127 -18.22 15.03 -2.65
N VAL A 128 -19.25 15.43 -3.41
CA VAL A 128 -19.32 15.18 -4.84
C VAL A 128 -18.58 16.29 -5.58
N LEU A 129 -17.66 15.90 -6.46
CA LEU A 129 -16.91 16.81 -7.33
C LEU A 129 -17.45 16.67 -8.76
N ASP A 130 -17.70 17.80 -9.43
CA ASP A 130 -18.14 17.88 -10.84
C ASP A 130 -16.96 17.74 -11.82
#